data_d9d5a4268e87d3d1cc851c92e24d3676
#
_entry.id   d9d5a4268e87d3d1cc851c92e24d3676
#
_cell.length_a   1.000
_cell.length_b   1.000
_cell.length_c   1.000
_cell.angle_alpha   90.00
_cell.angle_beta   90.00
_cell.angle_gamma   90.00
#
_symmetry.space_group_name_H-M   'P 1'
#
loop_
_entity.id
_entity.type
_entity.pdbx_description
1 polymer ?
#
loop_
_entity_poly.entity_id
_entity_poly.type
_entity_poly.pdbx_seq_one_letter_code
_entity_poly.pdbx_strand_id
1 'polypeptide(L)'
;LQTLRNVRLTNADLRKVPEAAAARRELAALVTRYRAAKRDRDLIDFADQIALSATLARTRPEVGGILRDEFRVVLLDEYQDTSVAQRILLSGLFGNGTGHPVTAVGDPCQAIYGWRGASVANLDDFPVDFAHADGRPAARYSLSENRRSGGRLLDLANGLAAPLRTLHEGVAALRPAPGAAHDGMVQCALLDTYAEEIDWLADSLAHLVRTGTPPGEIAVLCRTAADFAEIQRALVARDVPVEVVGMSGLLHLPEVADLVAVCEVLQDPGANASLVGLLIGPRWRIGPRDMALLGRRARLLVRHDQVAPDDPGGPGAADRRLAGAVEGVDPAEVISLADALDTFLEAPFGDGFQDDGLPFSAEARVRFAHLAVELRELRRSLADPLMDVLHRVLTATGLEVELSASPHALAARRRETLSNFLDVAASFA
;
A
#
# COMPACT_ATOMS: atom_id res chain seq x y z
N LEU A 1 10.63 24.65 -5.73
CA LEU A 1 10.23 26.06 -5.88
C LEU A 1 9.68 26.36 -7.29
N GLN A 2 10.25 25.78 -8.35
CA GLN A 2 9.79 25.97 -9.74
C GLN A 2 8.40 25.34 -9.97
N THR A 3 8.12 24.20 -9.36
CA THR A 3 6.81 23.51 -9.41
C THR A 3 5.68 24.32 -8.76
N LEU A 4 6.00 25.15 -7.76
CA LEU A 4 5.01 26.01 -7.08
C LEU A 4 4.65 27.27 -7.87
N ARG A 5 5.43 27.67 -8.87
CA ARG A 5 5.16 28.87 -9.66
C ARG A 5 3.99 28.73 -10.63
N ASN A 6 3.64 27.50 -11.00
CA ASN A 6 2.61 27.22 -12.00
C ASN A 6 1.27 26.77 -11.41
N VAL A 7 1.15 26.65 -10.08
CA VAL A 7 -0.09 26.25 -9.40
C VAL A 7 -0.81 27.49 -8.89
N ARG A 8 -2.06 27.72 -9.31
CA ARG A 8 -2.94 28.71 -8.69
C ARG A 8 -3.29 28.24 -7.28
N LEU A 9 -2.57 28.75 -6.28
CA LEU A 9 -2.82 28.47 -4.88
C LEU A 9 -4.00 29.29 -4.38
N THR A 10 -4.92 28.65 -3.64
CA THR A 10 -5.97 29.36 -2.91
C THR A 10 -5.39 30.04 -1.67
N ASN A 11 -6.12 30.99 -1.07
CA ASN A 11 -5.71 31.63 0.18
C ASN A 11 -5.56 30.62 1.34
N ALA A 12 -6.28 29.51 1.31
CA ALA A 12 -6.16 28.42 2.27
C ALA A 12 -4.84 27.63 2.08
N ASP A 13 -4.43 27.41 0.81
CA ASP A 13 -3.18 26.75 0.48
C ASP A 13 -1.98 27.60 0.87
N LEU A 14 -2.06 28.92 0.66
CA LEU A 14 -1.00 29.86 1.05
C LEU A 14 -0.73 29.88 2.57
N ARG A 15 -1.75 29.63 3.40
CA ARG A 15 -1.57 29.49 4.86
C ARG A 15 -0.81 28.24 5.26
N LYS A 16 -0.92 27.16 4.49
CA LYS A 16 -0.22 25.89 4.73
C LYS A 16 1.23 25.86 4.22
N VAL A 17 1.61 26.79 3.35
CA VAL A 17 2.97 26.84 2.76
C VAL A 17 4.08 26.91 3.81
N PRO A 18 4.01 27.74 4.88
CA PRO A 18 5.06 27.82 5.90
C PRO A 18 5.26 26.49 6.64
N GLU A 19 4.16 25.80 7.01
CA GLU A 19 4.22 24.48 7.71
C GLU A 19 4.83 23.43 6.79
N ALA A 20 4.38 23.36 5.55
CA ALA A 20 4.93 22.43 4.55
C ALA A 20 6.42 22.73 4.28
N ALA A 21 6.84 24.00 4.28
CA ALA A 21 8.23 24.38 4.10
C ALA A 21 9.09 24.04 5.33
N ALA A 22 8.54 24.12 6.54
CA ALA A 22 9.20 23.69 7.77
C ALA A 22 9.40 22.17 7.78
N ALA A 23 8.33 21.41 7.56
CA ALA A 23 8.37 19.96 7.48
C ALA A 23 9.38 19.45 6.42
N ARG A 24 9.44 20.10 5.26
CA ARG A 24 10.45 19.77 4.22
C ARG A 24 11.89 20.04 4.66
N ARG A 25 12.14 21.07 5.47
CA ARG A 25 13.49 21.33 6.01
C ARG A 25 13.90 20.25 7.02
N GLU A 26 13.00 19.83 7.89
CA GLU A 26 13.23 18.74 8.82
C GLU A 26 13.49 17.42 8.07
N LEU A 27 12.64 17.11 7.08
CA LEU A 27 12.84 15.95 6.22
C LEU A 27 14.19 15.99 5.50
N ALA A 28 14.63 17.16 5.01
CA ALA A 28 15.94 17.31 4.35
C ALA A 28 17.10 16.99 5.31
N ALA A 29 16.99 17.34 6.58
CA ALA A 29 17.97 16.98 7.59
C ALA A 29 18.00 15.46 7.84
N LEU A 30 16.84 14.81 7.92
CA LEU A 30 16.73 13.34 8.06
C LEU A 30 17.31 12.62 6.84
N VAL A 31 16.99 13.07 5.63
CA VAL A 31 17.54 12.53 4.38
C VAL A 31 19.07 12.64 4.36
N THR A 32 19.63 13.75 4.84
CA THR A 32 21.09 13.92 4.92
C THR A 32 21.73 12.91 5.85
N ARG A 33 21.16 12.69 7.04
CA ARG A 33 21.61 11.68 8.01
C ARG A 33 21.46 10.27 7.45
N TYR A 34 20.33 9.96 6.80
CA TYR A 34 20.09 8.67 6.17
C TYR A 34 21.14 8.36 5.10
N ARG A 35 21.44 9.34 4.22
CA ARG A 35 22.48 9.18 3.20
C ARG A 35 23.88 8.97 3.81
N ALA A 36 24.21 9.65 4.90
CA ALA A 36 25.45 9.42 5.61
C ALA A 36 25.49 8.00 6.21
N ALA A 37 24.44 7.59 6.91
CA ALA A 37 24.37 6.27 7.51
C ALA A 37 24.45 5.12 6.49
N LYS A 38 23.89 5.29 5.27
CA LYS A 38 24.06 4.32 4.17
C LYS A 38 25.52 4.22 3.74
N ARG A 39 26.18 5.36 3.49
CA ARG A 39 27.59 5.38 3.09
C ARG A 39 28.50 4.74 4.13
N ASP A 40 28.28 5.04 5.42
CA ASP A 40 29.06 4.49 6.52
C ASP A 40 28.91 2.95 6.65
N ARG A 41 27.87 2.38 6.05
CA ARG A 41 27.56 0.94 6.05
C ARG A 41 27.74 0.26 4.69
N ASP A 42 28.23 0.98 3.69
CA ASP A 42 28.34 0.51 2.30
C ASP A 42 27.00 -0.04 1.73
N LEU A 43 25.90 0.61 2.09
CA LEU A 43 24.56 0.25 1.64
C LEU A 43 24.05 1.19 0.56
N ILE A 44 23.32 0.65 -0.43
CA ILE A 44 22.58 1.39 -1.44
C ILE A 44 21.13 0.93 -1.47
N ASP A 45 20.20 1.86 -1.71
CA ASP A 45 18.81 1.53 -2.02
C ASP A 45 18.53 1.62 -3.53
N PHE A 46 17.31 1.27 -3.96
CA PHE A 46 16.93 1.32 -5.38
C PHE A 46 17.06 2.72 -5.99
N ALA A 47 16.79 3.78 -5.21
CA ALA A 47 16.95 5.14 -5.69
C ALA A 47 18.43 5.49 -5.90
N ASP A 48 19.33 5.00 -5.03
CA ASP A 48 20.77 5.16 -5.19
C ASP A 48 21.28 4.42 -6.43
N GLN A 49 20.79 3.20 -6.71
CA GLN A 49 21.18 2.44 -7.88
C GLN A 49 20.96 3.26 -9.16
N ILE A 50 19.78 3.84 -9.33
CA ILE A 50 19.47 4.68 -10.48
C ILE A 50 20.30 5.99 -10.48
N ALA A 51 20.40 6.67 -9.34
CA ALA A 51 21.10 7.95 -9.26
C ALA A 51 22.62 7.82 -9.48
N LEU A 52 23.23 6.80 -8.91
CA LEU A 52 24.66 6.51 -9.10
C LEU A 52 24.95 6.04 -10.52
N SER A 53 24.09 5.18 -11.10
CA SER A 53 24.20 4.78 -12.50
C SER A 53 24.06 5.95 -13.47
N ALA A 54 23.12 6.87 -13.22
CA ALA A 54 22.99 8.09 -14.01
C ALA A 54 24.22 9.01 -13.89
N THR A 55 24.80 9.08 -12.70
CA THR A 55 26.04 9.82 -12.47
C THR A 55 27.22 9.18 -13.22
N LEU A 56 27.35 7.85 -13.13
CA LEU A 56 28.36 7.07 -13.81
C LEU A 56 28.28 7.25 -15.34
N ALA A 57 27.09 7.09 -15.91
CA ALA A 57 26.85 7.25 -17.35
C ALA A 57 27.24 8.63 -17.86
N ARG A 58 27.05 9.68 -17.05
CA ARG A 58 27.39 11.06 -17.39
C ARG A 58 28.89 11.38 -17.22
N THR A 59 29.55 10.78 -16.20
CA THR A 59 30.93 11.13 -15.83
C THR A 59 31.97 10.19 -16.42
N ARG A 60 31.56 9.02 -16.95
CA ARG A 60 32.41 7.97 -17.49
C ARG A 60 31.93 7.54 -18.88
N PRO A 61 32.30 8.28 -19.95
CA PRO A 61 31.88 7.99 -21.32
C PRO A 61 32.25 6.59 -21.81
N GLU A 62 33.31 6.01 -21.26
CA GLU A 62 33.78 4.66 -21.58
C GLU A 62 32.72 3.59 -21.25
N VAL A 63 31.91 3.80 -20.20
CA VAL A 63 30.82 2.88 -19.82
C VAL A 63 29.76 2.85 -20.93
N GLY A 64 29.38 4.01 -21.44
CA GLY A 64 28.46 4.11 -22.58
C GLY A 64 29.03 3.44 -23.82
N GLY A 65 30.36 3.57 -24.08
CA GLY A 65 31.03 2.88 -25.18
C GLY A 65 30.85 1.36 -25.12
N ILE A 66 31.19 0.75 -23.98
CA ILE A 66 31.06 -0.68 -23.74
C ILE A 66 29.61 -1.16 -23.95
N LEU A 67 28.63 -0.46 -23.38
CA LEU A 67 27.22 -0.84 -23.50
C LEU A 67 26.67 -0.69 -24.94
N ARG A 68 27.13 0.33 -25.70
CA ARG A 68 26.76 0.45 -27.12
C ARG A 68 27.37 -0.62 -28.00
N ASP A 69 28.53 -1.15 -27.62
CA ASP A 69 29.12 -2.29 -28.30
C ASP A 69 28.37 -3.59 -28.01
N GLU A 70 27.82 -3.72 -26.82
CA GLU A 70 27.00 -4.88 -26.42
C GLU A 70 25.60 -4.79 -27.00
N PHE A 71 24.92 -3.67 -26.79
CA PHE A 71 23.54 -3.44 -27.22
C PHE A 71 23.50 -2.57 -28.47
N ARG A 72 23.42 -3.17 -29.64
CA ARG A 72 23.46 -2.48 -30.94
C ARG A 72 22.21 -1.65 -31.25
N VAL A 73 21.10 -2.01 -30.66
CA VAL A 73 19.79 -1.31 -30.74
C VAL A 73 19.15 -1.29 -29.37
N VAL A 74 18.54 -0.18 -29.01
CA VAL A 74 17.83 -0.02 -27.73
C VAL A 74 16.36 0.30 -28.03
N LEU A 75 15.46 -0.50 -27.46
CA LEU A 75 14.02 -0.31 -27.53
C LEU A 75 13.50 -0.01 -26.10
N LEU A 76 12.82 1.12 -25.93
CA LEU A 76 12.28 1.60 -24.68
C LEU A 76 10.75 1.58 -24.78
N ASP A 77 10.10 0.80 -23.94
CA ASP A 77 8.65 0.74 -23.86
C ASP A 77 8.13 1.54 -22.66
N GLU A 78 6.88 2.01 -22.72
CA GLU A 78 6.22 2.81 -21.69
C GLU A 78 7.06 4.01 -21.22
N TYR A 79 7.71 4.69 -22.16
CA TYR A 79 8.71 5.71 -21.84
C TYR A 79 8.13 6.92 -21.06
N GLN A 80 6.82 7.16 -21.11
CA GLN A 80 6.13 8.16 -20.28
C GLN A 80 6.24 7.88 -18.78
N ASP A 81 6.52 6.64 -18.37
CA ASP A 81 6.62 6.22 -16.96
C ASP A 81 8.06 6.28 -16.43
N THR A 82 9.00 6.74 -17.25
CA THR A 82 10.40 6.91 -16.82
C THR A 82 10.58 8.12 -15.92
N SER A 83 11.43 7.99 -14.91
CA SER A 83 11.86 9.10 -14.06
C SER A 83 12.92 9.97 -14.77
N VAL A 84 13.10 11.20 -14.28
CA VAL A 84 14.17 12.07 -14.79
C VAL A 84 15.56 11.45 -14.62
N ALA A 85 15.79 10.71 -13.53
CA ALA A 85 17.06 10.02 -13.30
C ALA A 85 17.31 8.90 -14.32
N GLN A 86 16.27 8.12 -14.67
CA GLN A 86 16.34 7.11 -15.72
C GLN A 86 16.59 7.75 -17.09
N ARG A 87 15.94 8.88 -17.42
CA ARG A 87 16.22 9.64 -18.63
C ARG A 87 17.70 10.06 -18.71
N ILE A 88 18.24 10.62 -17.62
CA ILE A 88 19.64 11.04 -17.54
C ILE A 88 20.60 9.83 -17.73
N LEU A 89 20.26 8.68 -17.13
CA LEU A 89 21.01 7.46 -17.31
C LEU A 89 21.01 7.02 -18.77
N LEU A 90 19.83 6.87 -19.37
CA LEU A 90 19.69 6.37 -20.74
C LEU A 90 20.30 7.32 -21.77
N SER A 91 20.07 8.64 -21.63
CA SER A 91 20.68 9.63 -22.54
C SER A 91 22.20 9.72 -22.37
N GLY A 92 22.73 9.51 -21.16
CA GLY A 92 24.17 9.45 -20.89
C GLY A 92 24.84 8.22 -21.53
N LEU A 93 24.14 7.09 -21.61
CA LEU A 93 24.66 5.86 -22.21
C LEU A 93 24.52 5.82 -23.74
N PHE A 94 23.34 6.19 -24.26
CA PHE A 94 22.94 5.94 -25.64
C PHE A 94 22.58 7.19 -26.45
N GLY A 95 22.44 8.37 -25.78
CA GLY A 95 22.04 9.64 -26.36
C GLY A 95 23.21 10.62 -26.52
N ASN A 96 22.91 11.91 -26.33
CA ASN A 96 23.89 13.00 -26.33
C ASN A 96 24.75 13.08 -27.63
N GLY A 97 24.12 12.83 -28.78
CA GLY A 97 24.80 12.95 -30.08
C GLY A 97 25.65 11.76 -30.47
N THR A 98 25.56 10.61 -29.79
CA THR A 98 26.26 9.37 -30.17
C THR A 98 25.73 8.78 -31.46
N GLY A 99 24.50 9.13 -31.88
CA GLY A 99 23.84 8.52 -33.04
C GLY A 99 23.47 7.07 -32.85
N HIS A 100 23.52 6.56 -31.62
CA HIS A 100 23.14 5.17 -31.34
C HIS A 100 21.65 4.92 -31.65
N PRO A 101 21.28 3.79 -32.27
CA PRO A 101 19.89 3.51 -32.59
C PRO A 101 19.06 3.29 -31.31
N VAL A 102 18.21 4.24 -30.96
CA VAL A 102 17.27 4.17 -29.83
C VAL A 102 15.86 4.48 -30.33
N THR A 103 14.91 3.66 -29.96
CA THR A 103 13.49 3.87 -30.23
C THR A 103 12.72 3.82 -28.92
N ALA A 104 11.92 4.84 -28.64
CA ALA A 104 11.02 4.85 -27.50
C ALA A 104 9.55 4.80 -27.96
N VAL A 105 8.75 4.04 -27.23
CA VAL A 105 7.29 4.01 -27.37
C VAL A 105 6.68 4.48 -26.07
N GLY A 106 5.63 5.30 -26.16
CA GLY A 106 4.94 5.81 -25.00
C GLY A 106 3.71 6.67 -25.38
N ASP A 107 2.80 6.80 -24.43
CA ASP A 107 1.61 7.62 -24.58
C ASP A 107 1.52 8.62 -23.40
N PRO A 108 1.67 9.92 -23.64
CA PRO A 108 1.61 10.92 -22.59
C PRO A 108 0.24 10.99 -21.90
N CYS A 109 -0.83 10.54 -22.55
CA CYS A 109 -2.17 10.45 -21.96
C CYS A 109 -2.30 9.30 -20.94
N GLN A 110 -1.35 8.34 -20.94
CA GLN A 110 -1.30 7.20 -20.02
C GLN A 110 -0.28 7.39 -18.89
N ALA A 111 0.33 8.54 -18.74
CA ALA A 111 1.33 8.83 -17.70
C ALA A 111 0.67 8.93 -16.31
N ILE A 112 0.60 7.81 -15.58
CA ILE A 112 -0.06 7.72 -14.27
C ILE A 112 0.90 7.56 -13.08
N TYR A 113 2.21 7.45 -13.33
CA TYR A 113 3.22 7.21 -12.30
C TYR A 113 4.00 8.46 -11.86
N GLY A 114 3.43 9.66 -12.05
CA GLY A 114 4.05 10.91 -11.58
C GLY A 114 4.37 10.92 -10.08
N TRP A 115 3.59 10.25 -9.26
CA TRP A 115 3.82 10.09 -7.82
C TRP A 115 5.06 9.21 -7.49
N ARG A 116 5.50 8.36 -8.42
CA ARG A 116 6.76 7.60 -8.34
C ARG A 116 7.95 8.35 -8.95
N GLY A 117 7.77 9.58 -9.41
CA GLY A 117 8.82 10.39 -10.02
C GLY A 117 8.93 10.27 -11.53
N ALA A 118 7.98 9.60 -12.19
CA ALA A 118 7.88 9.62 -13.64
C ALA A 118 7.60 11.04 -14.16
N SER A 119 8.10 11.34 -15.35
CA SER A 119 7.91 12.65 -15.97
C SER A 119 7.53 12.49 -17.44
N VAL A 120 6.31 12.88 -17.77
CA VAL A 120 5.82 12.86 -19.15
C VAL A 120 6.66 13.75 -20.09
N ALA A 121 7.31 14.79 -19.57
CA ALA A 121 8.23 15.64 -20.33
C ALA A 121 9.42 14.85 -20.93
N ASN A 122 9.74 13.67 -20.41
CA ASN A 122 10.76 12.81 -20.98
C ASN A 122 10.43 12.37 -22.42
N LEU A 123 9.13 12.19 -22.74
CA LEU A 123 8.70 11.92 -24.13
C LEU A 123 8.89 13.12 -25.04
N ASP A 124 8.59 14.32 -24.54
CA ASP A 124 8.74 15.54 -25.33
C ASP A 124 10.22 15.87 -25.59
N ASP A 125 11.08 15.58 -24.61
CA ASP A 125 12.54 15.81 -24.69
C ASP A 125 13.28 14.70 -25.47
N PHE A 126 12.68 13.51 -25.66
CA PHE A 126 13.32 12.36 -26.31
C PHE A 126 14.00 12.68 -27.64
N PRO A 127 13.39 13.44 -28.58
CA PRO A 127 14.01 13.72 -29.87
C PRO A 127 15.35 14.47 -29.76
N VAL A 128 15.51 15.29 -28.72
CA VAL A 128 16.73 16.05 -28.46
C VAL A 128 17.75 15.22 -27.70
N ASP A 129 17.33 14.47 -26.71
CA ASP A 129 18.19 13.60 -25.89
C ASP A 129 18.84 12.49 -26.72
N PHE A 130 18.11 11.99 -27.72
CA PHE A 130 18.55 10.90 -28.61
C PHE A 130 18.63 11.36 -30.07
N ALA A 131 19.19 12.53 -30.27
CA ALA A 131 19.40 13.10 -31.60
C ALA A 131 20.35 12.21 -32.46
N HIS A 132 20.20 12.31 -33.77
CA HIS A 132 21.12 11.72 -34.73
C HIS A 132 22.56 12.27 -34.56
N ALA A 133 23.55 11.54 -35.07
CA ALA A 133 24.95 11.94 -34.98
C ALA A 133 25.26 13.31 -35.62
N ASP A 134 24.43 13.74 -36.57
CA ASP A 134 24.50 15.05 -37.20
C ASP A 134 23.77 16.19 -36.44
N GLY A 135 23.22 15.86 -35.25
CA GLY A 135 22.50 16.77 -34.36
C GLY A 135 21.04 17.00 -34.73
N ARG A 136 20.52 16.35 -35.77
CA ARG A 136 19.07 16.41 -36.08
C ARG A 136 18.28 15.67 -35.00
N PRO A 137 17.16 16.23 -34.50
CA PRO A 137 16.28 15.53 -33.56
C PRO A 137 15.77 14.19 -34.12
N ALA A 138 15.55 13.23 -33.25
CA ALA A 138 14.93 11.96 -33.64
C ALA A 138 13.51 12.19 -34.19
N ALA A 139 13.13 11.38 -35.18
CA ALA A 139 11.81 11.45 -35.80
C ALA A 139 10.71 10.99 -34.83
N ARG A 140 9.53 11.61 -34.94
CA ARG A 140 8.32 11.18 -34.20
C ARG A 140 7.34 10.52 -35.16
N TYR A 141 6.72 9.43 -34.70
CA TYR A 141 5.69 8.71 -35.43
C TYR A 141 4.49 8.49 -34.50
N SER A 142 3.29 8.57 -35.03
CA SER A 142 2.08 8.34 -34.28
C SER A 142 1.46 6.98 -34.61
N LEU A 143 1.24 6.12 -33.61
CA LEU A 143 0.50 4.88 -33.73
C LEU A 143 -0.96 5.15 -33.34
N SER A 144 -1.76 5.69 -34.27
CA SER A 144 -3.12 6.14 -34.02
C SER A 144 -4.19 5.07 -34.26
N GLU A 145 -3.89 3.98 -34.94
CA GLU A 145 -4.83 2.85 -35.12
C GLU A 145 -4.78 1.92 -33.91
N ASN A 146 -5.90 1.86 -33.17
CA ASN A 146 -6.05 0.98 -32.03
C ASN A 146 -6.76 -0.31 -32.46
N ARG A 147 -6.12 -1.46 -32.21
CA ARG A 147 -6.62 -2.79 -32.57
C ARG A 147 -7.21 -3.56 -31.38
N ARG A 148 -7.15 -3.00 -30.19
CA ARG A 148 -7.67 -3.61 -28.96
C ARG A 148 -9.14 -3.25 -28.73
N SER A 149 -9.49 -1.99 -28.91
CA SER A 149 -10.77 -1.41 -28.46
C SER A 149 -11.62 -0.98 -29.64
N GLY A 150 -12.93 -1.18 -29.53
CA GLY A 150 -13.90 -0.72 -30.50
C GLY A 150 -14.11 0.79 -30.48
N GLY A 151 -14.69 1.32 -31.55
CA GLY A 151 -14.84 2.76 -31.78
C GLY A 151 -15.60 3.49 -30.69
N ARG A 152 -16.66 2.92 -30.14
CA ARG A 152 -17.45 3.54 -29.05
C ARG A 152 -16.63 3.75 -27.77
N LEU A 153 -15.74 2.81 -27.46
CA LEU A 153 -14.83 2.96 -26.32
C LEU A 153 -13.75 4.01 -26.59
N LEU A 154 -13.24 4.01 -27.82
CA LEU A 154 -12.25 5.02 -28.26
C LEU A 154 -12.83 6.43 -28.28
N ASP A 155 -14.10 6.61 -28.62
CA ASP A 155 -14.78 7.92 -28.58
C ASP A 155 -14.79 8.47 -27.15
N LEU A 156 -15.11 7.64 -26.15
CA LEU A 156 -15.01 8.04 -24.74
C LEU A 156 -13.56 8.36 -24.35
N ALA A 157 -12.63 7.46 -24.63
CA ALA A 157 -11.22 7.64 -24.29
C ALA A 157 -10.63 8.90 -24.94
N ASN A 158 -10.94 9.15 -26.22
CA ASN A 158 -10.52 10.34 -26.94
C ASN A 158 -11.12 11.62 -26.36
N GLY A 159 -12.39 11.57 -25.91
CA GLY A 159 -13.04 12.70 -25.24
C GLY A 159 -12.35 13.06 -23.93
N LEU A 160 -12.05 12.06 -23.10
CA LEU A 160 -11.35 12.24 -21.84
C LEU A 160 -9.90 12.72 -22.03
N ALA A 161 -9.20 12.20 -23.02
CA ALA A 161 -7.79 12.54 -23.29
C ALA A 161 -7.63 13.84 -24.09
N ALA A 162 -8.68 14.44 -24.65
CA ALA A 162 -8.58 15.63 -25.49
C ALA A 162 -7.83 16.81 -24.84
N PRO A 163 -8.07 17.17 -23.56
CA PRO A 163 -7.32 18.24 -22.91
C PRO A 163 -5.84 17.92 -22.75
N LEU A 164 -5.50 16.64 -22.50
CA LEU A 164 -4.11 16.20 -22.33
C LEU A 164 -3.36 16.25 -23.66
N ARG A 165 -3.99 15.83 -24.75
CA ARG A 165 -3.37 15.87 -26.08
C ARG A 165 -2.98 17.27 -26.53
N THR A 166 -3.69 18.31 -26.08
CA THR A 166 -3.32 19.71 -26.41
C THR A 166 -2.02 20.16 -25.75
N LEU A 167 -1.54 19.43 -24.75
CA LEU A 167 -0.29 19.73 -24.03
C LEU A 167 0.93 19.07 -24.67
N HIS A 168 0.72 18.11 -25.59
CA HIS A 168 1.78 17.31 -26.18
C HIS A 168 1.72 17.33 -27.70
N GLU A 169 2.81 17.75 -28.33
CA GLU A 169 2.89 17.85 -29.79
C GLU A 169 2.95 16.46 -30.45
N GLY A 170 2.22 16.29 -31.55
CA GLY A 170 2.24 15.07 -32.37
C GLY A 170 1.39 13.90 -31.83
N VAL A 171 0.64 14.10 -30.76
CA VAL A 171 -0.25 13.08 -30.20
C VAL A 171 -1.61 13.12 -30.89
N ALA A 172 -1.87 12.12 -31.74
CA ALA A 172 -3.14 12.00 -32.48
C ALA A 172 -4.22 11.29 -31.65
N ALA A 173 -5.49 11.59 -31.96
CA ALA A 173 -6.61 10.81 -31.45
C ALA A 173 -6.55 9.38 -31.99
N LEU A 174 -6.93 8.41 -31.15
CA LEU A 174 -6.97 7.01 -31.53
C LEU A 174 -8.15 6.72 -32.48
N ARG A 175 -7.91 5.86 -33.45
CA ARG A 175 -8.91 5.40 -34.43
C ARG A 175 -9.08 3.89 -34.29
N PRO A 176 -10.31 3.38 -34.40
CA PRO A 176 -10.54 1.94 -34.40
C PRO A 176 -9.93 1.28 -35.64
N ALA A 177 -9.64 0.00 -35.53
CA ALA A 177 -9.30 -0.81 -36.69
C ALA A 177 -10.45 -0.79 -37.73
N PRO A 178 -10.15 -1.03 -39.03
CA PRO A 178 -11.17 -1.10 -40.04
C PRO A 178 -12.29 -2.08 -39.70
N GLY A 179 -13.53 -1.63 -39.77
CA GLY A 179 -14.73 -2.42 -39.42
C GLY A 179 -15.16 -2.35 -37.97
N ALA A 180 -14.32 -1.88 -37.06
CA ALA A 180 -14.61 -1.82 -35.61
C ALA A 180 -15.19 -0.47 -35.13
N ALA A 181 -15.60 0.41 -36.02
CA ALA A 181 -16.05 1.77 -35.69
C ALA A 181 -17.25 1.82 -34.72
N HIS A 182 -18.15 0.84 -34.79
CA HIS A 182 -19.34 0.76 -33.97
C HIS A 182 -19.28 -0.28 -32.86
N ASP A 183 -18.14 -0.95 -32.73
CA ASP A 183 -17.92 -1.97 -31.71
C ASP A 183 -17.74 -1.37 -30.30
N GLY A 184 -18.08 -2.19 -29.32
CA GLY A 184 -18.00 -1.84 -27.92
C GLY A 184 -19.32 -1.26 -27.38
N MET A 185 -19.43 -1.30 -26.08
CA MET A 185 -20.52 -0.72 -25.31
C MET A 185 -19.95 0.06 -24.13
N VAL A 186 -20.43 1.27 -23.91
CA VAL A 186 -20.07 2.08 -22.76
C VAL A 186 -21.36 2.38 -21.99
N GLN A 187 -21.35 2.06 -20.72
CA GLN A 187 -22.46 2.32 -19.81
C GLN A 187 -21.95 3.12 -18.60
N CYS A 188 -22.79 3.97 -18.06
CA CYS A 188 -22.53 4.71 -16.84
C CYS A 188 -23.72 4.53 -15.90
N ALA A 189 -23.46 4.17 -14.65
CA ALA A 189 -24.46 4.09 -13.61
C ALA A 189 -24.07 5.03 -12.46
N LEU A 190 -25.05 5.76 -11.96
CA LEU A 190 -24.96 6.56 -10.75
C LEU A 190 -26.09 6.11 -9.84
N LEU A 191 -25.75 5.60 -8.66
CA LEU A 191 -26.70 5.00 -7.74
C LEU A 191 -26.79 5.83 -6.46
N ASP A 192 -27.85 5.65 -5.69
CA ASP A 192 -28.11 6.49 -4.53
C ASP A 192 -27.27 6.09 -3.32
N THR A 193 -26.87 4.83 -3.22
CA THR A 193 -26.08 4.30 -2.11
C THR A 193 -24.92 3.45 -2.60
N TYR A 194 -23.89 3.37 -1.75
CA TYR A 194 -22.73 2.50 -1.96
C TYR A 194 -23.13 1.01 -2.05
N ALA A 195 -24.09 0.57 -1.24
CA ALA A 195 -24.57 -0.80 -1.27
C ALA A 195 -25.21 -1.15 -2.62
N GLU A 196 -26.04 -0.26 -3.17
CA GLU A 196 -26.63 -0.42 -4.50
C GLU A 196 -25.57 -0.43 -5.60
N GLU A 197 -24.51 0.35 -5.48
CA GLU A 197 -23.39 0.35 -6.41
C GLU A 197 -22.71 -1.03 -6.45
N ILE A 198 -22.40 -1.60 -5.27
CA ILE A 198 -21.78 -2.93 -5.17
C ILE A 198 -22.72 -4.01 -5.73
N ASP A 199 -24.01 -3.97 -5.38
CA ASP A 199 -24.99 -4.94 -5.87
C ASP A 199 -25.19 -4.83 -7.39
N TRP A 200 -25.33 -3.62 -7.92
CA TRP A 200 -25.46 -3.41 -9.36
C TRP A 200 -24.22 -3.90 -10.13
N LEU A 201 -23.02 -3.62 -9.61
CA LEU A 201 -21.77 -4.09 -10.18
C LEU A 201 -21.73 -5.62 -10.22
N ALA A 202 -22.01 -6.25 -9.09
CA ALA A 202 -21.94 -7.70 -8.96
C ALA A 202 -23.00 -8.41 -9.82
N ASP A 203 -24.22 -7.87 -9.91
CA ASP A 203 -25.28 -8.40 -10.78
C ASP A 203 -24.93 -8.26 -12.25
N SER A 204 -24.36 -7.12 -12.65
CA SER A 204 -23.92 -6.86 -14.03
C SER A 204 -22.82 -7.84 -14.46
N LEU A 205 -21.82 -8.07 -13.59
CA LEU A 205 -20.73 -9.01 -13.87
C LEU A 205 -21.21 -10.47 -13.87
N ALA A 206 -22.09 -10.84 -12.93
CA ALA A 206 -22.72 -12.15 -12.94
C ALA A 206 -23.54 -12.39 -14.21
N HIS A 207 -24.21 -11.36 -14.74
CA HIS A 207 -24.93 -11.45 -16.01
C HIS A 207 -23.95 -11.71 -17.17
N LEU A 208 -22.85 -10.97 -17.26
CA LEU A 208 -21.83 -11.16 -18.30
C LEU A 208 -21.26 -12.58 -18.27
N VAL A 209 -20.93 -13.09 -17.10
CA VAL A 209 -20.39 -14.47 -16.94
C VAL A 209 -21.44 -15.50 -17.38
N ARG A 210 -22.70 -15.36 -16.94
CA ARG A 210 -23.79 -16.25 -17.34
C ARG A 210 -24.11 -16.22 -18.84
N THR A 211 -23.88 -15.08 -19.50
CA THR A 211 -24.11 -14.91 -20.96
C THR A 211 -22.88 -15.31 -21.78
N GLY A 212 -21.83 -15.81 -21.17
CA GLY A 212 -20.71 -16.47 -21.84
C GLY A 212 -19.41 -15.66 -21.88
N THR A 213 -19.30 -14.52 -21.20
CA THR A 213 -18.02 -13.81 -21.06
C THR A 213 -17.14 -14.56 -20.06
N PRO A 214 -15.94 -15.03 -20.44
CA PRO A 214 -15.03 -15.68 -19.49
C PRO A 214 -14.65 -14.73 -18.35
N PRO A 215 -14.63 -15.18 -17.08
CA PRO A 215 -14.24 -14.32 -15.95
C PRO A 215 -12.86 -13.66 -16.10
N GLY A 216 -11.91 -14.38 -16.71
CA GLY A 216 -10.55 -13.85 -16.97
C GLY A 216 -10.51 -12.69 -17.98
N GLU A 217 -11.59 -12.42 -18.71
CA GLU A 217 -11.71 -11.29 -19.63
C GLU A 217 -12.38 -10.07 -18.97
N ILE A 218 -12.71 -10.16 -17.68
CA ILE A 218 -13.40 -9.10 -16.93
C ILE A 218 -12.41 -8.53 -15.90
N ALA A 219 -12.30 -7.21 -15.85
CA ALA A 219 -11.53 -6.52 -14.82
C ALA A 219 -12.37 -5.45 -14.10
N VAL A 220 -12.26 -5.39 -12.77
CA VAL A 220 -12.82 -4.33 -11.94
C VAL A 220 -11.70 -3.44 -11.46
N LEU A 221 -11.73 -2.17 -11.81
CA LEU A 221 -10.73 -1.19 -11.40
C LEU A 221 -11.32 -0.26 -10.34
N CYS A 222 -10.71 -0.23 -9.17
CA CYS A 222 -11.11 0.65 -8.06
C CYS A 222 -10.09 1.76 -7.84
N ARG A 223 -10.54 2.91 -7.33
CA ARG A 223 -9.65 4.03 -7.00
C ARG A 223 -8.73 3.72 -5.82
N THR A 224 -9.21 2.89 -4.88
CA THR A 224 -8.48 2.42 -3.70
C THR A 224 -8.78 0.96 -3.43
N ALA A 225 -7.98 0.28 -2.62
CA ALA A 225 -8.20 -1.10 -2.22
C ALA A 225 -9.28 -1.27 -1.12
N ALA A 226 -9.81 -0.17 -0.58
CA ALA A 226 -10.77 -0.23 0.53
C ALA A 226 -12.04 -1.03 0.19
N ASP A 227 -12.45 -1.00 -1.09
CA ASP A 227 -13.69 -1.63 -1.55
C ASP A 227 -13.52 -3.09 -1.99
N PHE A 228 -12.26 -3.58 -2.07
CA PHE A 228 -11.97 -4.90 -2.64
C PHE A 228 -12.69 -6.04 -1.90
N ALA A 229 -12.69 -6.02 -0.57
CA ALA A 229 -13.31 -7.09 0.22
C ALA A 229 -14.83 -7.16 0.03
N GLU A 230 -15.51 -6.03 -0.10
CA GLU A 230 -16.96 -5.99 -0.33
C GLU A 230 -17.33 -6.41 -1.74
N ILE A 231 -16.60 -5.93 -2.74
CA ILE A 231 -16.79 -6.33 -4.15
C ILE A 231 -16.56 -7.83 -4.29
N GLN A 232 -15.47 -8.36 -3.72
CA GLN A 232 -15.18 -9.78 -3.74
C GLN A 232 -16.32 -10.60 -3.11
N ARG A 233 -16.79 -10.18 -1.93
CA ARG A 233 -17.90 -10.86 -1.24
C ARG A 233 -19.18 -10.88 -2.08
N ALA A 234 -19.53 -9.75 -2.71
CA ALA A 234 -20.71 -9.63 -3.54
C ALA A 234 -20.63 -10.50 -4.82
N LEU A 235 -19.44 -10.59 -5.44
CA LEU A 235 -19.20 -11.44 -6.61
C LEU A 235 -19.24 -12.92 -6.24
N VAL A 236 -18.60 -13.31 -5.15
CA VAL A 236 -18.61 -14.69 -4.65
C VAL A 236 -20.03 -15.15 -4.28
N ALA A 237 -20.85 -14.26 -3.67
CA ALA A 237 -22.24 -14.55 -3.35
C ALA A 237 -23.10 -14.82 -4.59
N ARG A 238 -22.62 -14.43 -5.78
CA ARG A 238 -23.28 -14.66 -7.08
C ARG A 238 -22.58 -15.72 -7.92
N ASP A 239 -21.71 -16.53 -7.32
CA ASP A 239 -20.91 -17.57 -7.96
C ASP A 239 -20.00 -17.07 -9.10
N VAL A 240 -19.58 -15.81 -9.04
CA VAL A 240 -18.61 -15.23 -10.00
C VAL A 240 -17.18 -15.51 -9.47
N PRO A 241 -16.34 -16.21 -10.25
CA PRO A 241 -14.92 -16.36 -9.95
C PRO A 241 -14.22 -14.99 -9.93
N VAL A 242 -13.49 -14.69 -8.87
CA VAL A 242 -12.79 -13.42 -8.72
C VAL A 242 -11.41 -13.62 -8.10
N GLU A 243 -10.42 -12.95 -8.67
CA GLU A 243 -9.06 -12.83 -8.14
C GLU A 243 -8.78 -11.36 -7.79
N VAL A 244 -8.16 -11.13 -6.65
CA VAL A 244 -7.75 -9.78 -6.21
C VAL A 244 -6.27 -9.61 -6.51
N VAL A 245 -5.95 -8.72 -7.44
CA VAL A 245 -4.59 -8.49 -7.89
C VAL A 245 -3.92 -7.41 -7.07
N GLY A 246 -2.69 -7.68 -6.62
CA GLY A 246 -1.85 -6.75 -5.87
C GLY A 246 -1.84 -7.01 -4.37
N MET A 247 -0.66 -6.76 -3.73
CA MET A 247 -0.42 -7.08 -2.32
C MET A 247 -1.37 -6.30 -1.38
N SER A 248 -1.65 -5.03 -1.66
CA SER A 248 -2.59 -4.23 -0.85
C SER A 248 -4.01 -4.79 -0.85
N GLY A 249 -4.43 -5.45 -1.94
CA GLY A 249 -5.70 -6.17 -2.00
C GLY A 249 -5.70 -7.43 -1.14
N LEU A 250 -4.62 -8.19 -1.14
CA LEU A 250 -4.50 -9.42 -0.35
C LEU A 250 -4.59 -9.18 1.16
N LEU A 251 -4.01 -8.08 1.67
CA LEU A 251 -4.00 -7.75 3.09
C LEU A 251 -5.38 -7.47 3.69
N HIS A 252 -6.35 -7.10 2.84
CA HIS A 252 -7.73 -6.80 3.27
C HIS A 252 -8.68 -8.01 3.15
N LEU A 253 -8.22 -9.12 2.57
CA LEU A 253 -9.02 -10.32 2.47
C LEU A 253 -9.14 -11.00 3.82
N PRO A 254 -10.34 -11.48 4.20
CA PRO A 254 -10.58 -11.99 5.56
C PRO A 254 -9.56 -13.05 6.01
N GLU A 255 -9.19 -13.96 5.13
CA GLU A 255 -8.24 -15.04 5.41
C GLU A 255 -6.79 -14.57 5.61
N VAL A 256 -6.44 -13.39 5.09
CA VAL A 256 -5.11 -12.78 5.24
C VAL A 256 -5.14 -11.74 6.36
N ALA A 257 -6.25 -11.02 6.51
CA ALA A 257 -6.40 -9.95 7.50
C ALA A 257 -6.20 -10.45 8.94
N ASP A 258 -6.73 -11.63 9.29
CA ASP A 258 -6.53 -12.23 10.61
C ASP A 258 -5.07 -12.60 10.85
N LEU A 259 -4.38 -13.18 9.85
CA LEU A 259 -2.95 -13.48 9.92
C LEU A 259 -2.12 -12.21 10.12
N VAL A 260 -2.40 -11.18 9.33
CA VAL A 260 -1.72 -9.88 9.42
C VAL A 260 -1.98 -9.22 10.76
N ALA A 261 -3.23 -9.24 11.26
CA ALA A 261 -3.58 -8.69 12.56
C ALA A 261 -2.81 -9.36 13.72
N VAL A 262 -2.61 -10.68 13.67
CA VAL A 262 -1.75 -11.37 14.63
C VAL A 262 -0.31 -10.87 14.52
N CYS A 263 0.25 -10.78 13.31
CA CYS A 263 1.61 -10.29 13.10
C CYS A 263 1.80 -8.86 13.60
N GLU A 264 0.82 -7.97 13.37
CA GLU A 264 0.84 -6.59 13.87
C GLU A 264 0.87 -6.53 15.39
N VAL A 265 0.04 -7.33 16.07
CA VAL A 265 0.01 -7.41 17.55
C VAL A 265 1.29 -8.02 18.10
N LEU A 266 1.91 -8.95 17.39
CA LEU A 266 3.21 -9.53 17.79
C LEU A 266 4.34 -8.50 17.71
N GLN A 267 4.36 -7.69 16.63
CA GLN A 267 5.37 -6.67 16.37
C GLN A 267 5.18 -5.42 17.24
N ASP A 268 3.93 -4.99 17.41
CA ASP A 268 3.56 -3.81 18.17
C ASP A 268 2.42 -4.13 19.16
N PRO A 269 2.74 -4.26 20.46
CA PRO A 269 1.72 -4.46 21.49
C PRO A 269 0.67 -3.33 21.57
N GLY A 270 1.00 -2.15 21.03
CA GLY A 270 0.10 -1.01 20.89
C GLY A 270 -0.89 -1.10 19.72
N ALA A 271 -0.80 -2.13 18.87
CA ALA A 271 -1.72 -2.37 17.75
C ALA A 271 -3.13 -2.75 18.22
N ASN A 272 -3.76 -1.89 19.00
CA ASN A 272 -5.05 -2.14 19.64
C ASN A 272 -6.17 -2.41 18.64
N ALA A 273 -6.16 -1.76 17.47
CA ALA A 273 -7.20 -1.96 16.45
C ALA A 273 -7.20 -3.40 15.94
N SER A 274 -6.01 -3.94 15.63
CA SER A 274 -5.83 -5.32 15.16
C SER A 274 -6.21 -6.33 16.24
N LEU A 275 -5.82 -6.06 17.49
CA LEU A 275 -6.20 -6.92 18.62
C LEU A 275 -7.72 -6.90 18.88
N VAL A 276 -8.38 -5.76 18.77
CA VAL A 276 -9.85 -5.68 18.85
C VAL A 276 -10.49 -6.51 17.75
N GLY A 277 -10.01 -6.40 16.50
CA GLY A 277 -10.48 -7.20 15.37
C GLY A 277 -10.43 -8.69 15.66
N LEU A 278 -9.29 -9.18 16.16
CA LEU A 278 -9.13 -10.59 16.57
C LEU A 278 -10.11 -10.99 17.68
N LEU A 279 -10.21 -10.19 18.75
CA LEU A 279 -11.03 -10.51 19.92
C LEU A 279 -12.53 -10.58 19.60
N ILE A 280 -13.05 -9.71 18.74
CA ILE A 280 -14.48 -9.75 18.33
C ILE A 280 -14.73 -10.76 17.21
N GLY A 281 -13.68 -11.22 16.55
CA GLY A 281 -13.72 -12.18 15.45
C GLY A 281 -14.33 -13.54 15.83
N PRO A 282 -14.57 -14.41 14.83
CA PRO A 282 -15.30 -15.67 14.99
C PRO A 282 -14.64 -16.64 15.97
N ARG A 283 -13.32 -16.57 16.13
CA ARG A 283 -12.55 -17.45 17.00
C ARG A 283 -12.75 -17.10 18.48
N TRP A 284 -12.62 -15.82 18.84
CA TRP A 284 -12.63 -15.39 20.25
C TRP A 284 -13.99 -14.90 20.72
N ARG A 285 -14.79 -14.25 19.88
CA ARG A 285 -16.17 -13.83 20.12
C ARG A 285 -16.37 -13.09 21.44
N ILE A 286 -15.49 -12.14 21.73
CA ILE A 286 -15.61 -11.27 22.92
C ILE A 286 -16.69 -10.24 22.68
N GLY A 287 -17.64 -10.17 23.59
CA GLY A 287 -18.75 -9.22 23.53
C GLY A 287 -18.33 -7.77 23.91
N PRO A 288 -19.15 -6.76 23.54
CA PRO A 288 -18.83 -5.36 23.77
C PRO A 288 -18.60 -5.00 25.25
N ARG A 289 -19.30 -5.67 26.18
CA ARG A 289 -19.15 -5.45 27.61
C ARG A 289 -17.74 -5.82 28.08
N ASP A 290 -17.27 -7.03 27.74
CA ASP A 290 -15.97 -7.50 28.19
C ASP A 290 -14.84 -6.75 27.45
N MET A 291 -15.06 -6.33 26.20
CA MET A 291 -14.14 -5.43 25.49
C MET A 291 -13.98 -4.08 26.18
N ALA A 292 -15.10 -3.48 26.63
CA ALA A 292 -15.06 -2.22 27.38
C ALA A 292 -14.31 -2.35 28.71
N LEU A 293 -14.49 -3.50 29.39
CA LEU A 293 -13.80 -3.83 30.64
C LEU A 293 -12.30 -4.03 30.40
N LEU A 294 -11.90 -4.71 29.30
CA LEU A 294 -10.50 -4.86 28.91
C LEU A 294 -9.84 -3.49 28.65
N GLY A 295 -10.50 -2.62 27.92
CA GLY A 295 -10.03 -1.25 27.69
C GLY A 295 -9.94 -0.41 28.97
N ARG A 296 -10.82 -0.68 29.97
CA ARG A 296 -10.73 -0.06 31.30
C ARG A 296 -9.52 -0.60 32.06
N ARG A 297 -9.27 -1.89 32.04
CA ARG A 297 -8.10 -2.52 32.65
C ARG A 297 -6.80 -1.95 32.08
N ALA A 298 -6.68 -1.85 30.75
CA ALA A 298 -5.53 -1.27 30.09
C ALA A 298 -5.22 0.16 30.59
N ARG A 299 -6.27 0.97 30.77
CA ARG A 299 -6.11 2.33 31.33
C ARG A 299 -5.71 2.35 32.80
N LEU A 300 -6.11 1.36 33.58
CA LEU A 300 -5.73 1.26 35.00
C LEU A 300 -4.25 0.87 35.15
N LEU A 301 -3.72 0.03 34.26
CA LEU A 301 -2.31 -0.32 34.26
C LEU A 301 -1.43 0.93 34.09
N VAL A 302 -1.72 1.76 33.08
CA VAL A 302 -0.99 3.03 32.85
C VAL A 302 -1.07 3.98 34.06
N ARG A 303 -2.19 4.01 34.77
CA ARG A 303 -2.35 4.88 35.96
C ARG A 303 -1.64 4.36 37.19
N HIS A 304 -1.41 3.07 37.33
CA HIS A 304 -0.72 2.48 38.50
C HIS A 304 0.77 2.78 38.48
N ASP A 305 1.39 2.90 37.33
CA ASP A 305 2.80 3.26 37.20
C ASP A 305 3.08 4.73 37.61
N GLN A 306 2.02 5.58 37.72
CA GLN A 306 2.12 6.99 38.06
C GLN A 306 1.88 7.32 39.57
N VAL A 307 1.51 6.36 40.39
CA VAL A 307 1.17 6.64 41.82
C VAL A 307 2.21 6.01 42.73
N ALA A 308 3.31 6.74 42.97
CA ALA A 308 4.00 6.62 44.27
C ALA A 308 3.07 7.15 45.37
N PRO A 309 2.99 6.52 46.57
CA PRO A 309 2.11 6.95 47.63
C PRO A 309 2.61 8.26 48.24
N ASP A 310 1.98 9.37 47.85
CA ASP A 310 2.22 10.68 48.44
C ASP A 310 1.09 11.05 49.40
N ASP A 311 1.50 11.53 50.57
CA ASP A 311 0.64 12.07 51.64
C ASP A 311 -0.30 13.13 51.09
N PRO A 312 -1.64 12.95 51.18
CA PRO A 312 -2.62 13.87 50.57
C PRO A 312 -2.72 15.23 51.25
N GLY A 313 -1.94 15.53 52.29
CA GLY A 313 -2.03 16.74 53.12
C GLY A 313 -0.76 17.58 53.21
N GLY A 314 0.32 17.25 52.52
CA GLY A 314 1.60 17.99 52.66
C GLY A 314 1.65 19.34 51.92
N PRO A 315 2.52 20.29 52.36
CA PRO A 315 2.69 21.58 51.68
C PRO A 315 3.12 21.39 50.22
N GLY A 316 2.37 21.98 49.31
CA GLY A 316 2.59 21.84 47.84
C GLY A 316 1.76 20.78 47.14
N ALA A 317 0.80 20.14 47.83
CA ALA A 317 -0.10 19.13 47.21
C ALA A 317 -0.96 19.69 46.06
N ALA A 318 -1.35 20.97 46.15
CA ALA A 318 -2.11 21.65 45.10
C ALA A 318 -1.25 21.95 43.87
N ASP A 319 0.00 22.37 44.04
CA ASP A 319 0.94 22.64 42.96
C ASP A 319 1.37 21.34 42.26
N ARG A 320 1.54 20.25 43.02
CA ARG A 320 1.83 18.91 42.44
C ARG A 320 0.64 18.34 41.68
N ARG A 321 -0.61 18.56 42.14
CA ARG A 321 -1.82 18.21 41.39
C ARG A 321 -1.95 19.01 40.09
N LEU A 322 -1.57 20.30 40.14
CA LEU A 322 -1.55 21.15 38.93
C LEU A 322 -0.44 20.76 37.99
N ALA A 323 0.78 20.46 38.50
CA ALA A 323 1.89 19.97 37.70
C ALA A 323 1.56 18.61 37.06
N GLY A 324 0.98 17.67 37.79
CA GLY A 324 0.55 16.38 37.25
C GLY A 324 -0.66 16.45 36.30
N ALA A 325 -1.42 17.55 36.35
CA ALA A 325 -2.48 17.81 35.36
C ALA A 325 -1.96 18.53 34.11
N VAL A 326 -0.79 19.18 34.22
CA VAL A 326 -0.12 19.90 33.11
C VAL A 326 1.02 19.08 32.52
N GLU A 327 1.67 18.22 33.29
CA GLU A 327 2.52 17.14 32.77
C GLU A 327 1.59 16.18 32.03
N GLY A 328 1.41 16.45 30.76
CA GLY A 328 0.67 15.56 29.86
C GLY A 328 1.21 14.15 29.99
N VAL A 329 0.32 13.18 29.88
CA VAL A 329 0.64 11.75 29.68
C VAL A 329 1.86 11.68 28.74
N ASP A 330 2.94 11.06 29.21
CA ASP A 330 4.13 10.86 28.39
C ASP A 330 3.64 10.28 27.04
N PRO A 331 3.94 10.92 25.90
CA PRO A 331 3.56 10.37 24.60
C PRO A 331 4.06 8.93 24.37
N ALA A 332 4.98 8.45 25.20
CA ALA A 332 5.45 7.06 25.20
C ALA A 332 4.54 6.09 25.97
N GLU A 333 3.61 6.57 26.80
CA GLU A 333 2.66 5.73 27.52
C GLU A 333 1.44 5.40 26.65
N VAL A 334 1.63 4.41 25.77
CA VAL A 334 0.54 3.89 24.93
C VAL A 334 -0.33 2.93 25.75
N ILE A 335 -1.64 3.18 25.80
CA ILE A 335 -2.60 2.23 26.36
C ILE A 335 -2.59 0.95 25.51
N SER A 336 -2.07 -0.15 26.07
CA SER A 336 -1.95 -1.43 25.38
C SER A 336 -3.01 -2.41 25.90
N LEU A 337 -3.85 -2.90 24.99
CA LEU A 337 -4.78 -4.00 25.27
C LEU A 337 -4.04 -5.34 25.40
N ALA A 338 -2.89 -5.50 24.76
CA ALA A 338 -2.07 -6.69 24.85
C ALA A 338 -1.48 -6.84 26.26
N ASP A 339 -1.02 -5.74 26.89
CA ASP A 339 -0.55 -5.76 28.27
C ASP A 339 -1.69 -6.09 29.22
N ALA A 340 -2.89 -5.57 28.97
CA ALA A 340 -4.06 -5.93 29.74
C ALA A 340 -4.44 -7.42 29.62
N LEU A 341 -4.22 -8.04 28.46
CA LEU A 341 -4.39 -9.50 28.28
C LEU A 341 -3.36 -10.29 29.08
N ASP A 342 -2.10 -9.85 29.12
CA ASP A 342 -1.04 -10.55 29.84
C ASP A 342 -1.34 -10.66 31.35
N THR A 343 -2.12 -9.74 31.92
CA THR A 343 -2.56 -9.80 33.32
C THR A 343 -3.45 -11.01 33.65
N PHE A 344 -4.10 -11.62 32.66
CA PHE A 344 -4.88 -12.84 32.88
C PHE A 344 -4.02 -14.11 33.01
N LEU A 345 -2.72 -14.03 32.77
CA LEU A 345 -1.74 -15.12 32.95
C LEU A 345 -1.08 -15.11 34.33
N GLU A 346 -1.18 -13.99 35.05
CA GLU A 346 -0.66 -13.88 36.40
C GLU A 346 -1.55 -14.66 37.34
N ALA A 347 -0.96 -15.63 38.07
CA ALA A 347 -1.71 -16.43 39.01
C ALA A 347 -2.25 -15.56 40.16
N PRO A 348 -3.41 -15.90 40.74
CA PRO A 348 -3.99 -15.13 41.83
C PRO A 348 -3.19 -15.14 43.16
N PHE A 349 -1.93 -15.62 43.14
CA PHE A 349 -1.09 -15.84 44.31
C PHE A 349 0.30 -15.14 44.26
N GLY A 350 0.44 -14.06 43.46
CA GLY A 350 1.65 -13.24 43.48
C GLY A 350 1.35 -11.87 44.11
N ASP A 351 2.22 -11.40 45.01
CA ASP A 351 2.10 -10.15 45.82
C ASP A 351 2.03 -8.84 45.00
N GLY A 352 1.61 -8.85 43.73
CA GLY A 352 1.64 -7.68 42.85
C GLY A 352 0.33 -7.32 42.13
N PHE A 353 -0.62 -8.24 41.97
CA PHE A 353 -1.85 -7.96 41.25
C PHE A 353 -3.04 -7.78 42.20
N GLN A 354 -3.44 -6.54 42.46
CA GLN A 354 -4.74 -6.25 43.07
C GLN A 354 -5.83 -6.55 42.04
N ASP A 355 -6.77 -7.45 42.40
CA ASP A 355 -8.00 -7.65 41.61
C ASP A 355 -8.68 -6.27 41.48
N ASP A 356 -8.73 -5.76 40.25
CA ASP A 356 -9.34 -4.48 39.91
C ASP A 356 -10.86 -4.46 40.10
N GLY A 357 -11.44 -5.57 40.57
CA GLY A 357 -12.87 -5.73 40.78
C GLY A 357 -13.72 -5.62 39.53
N LEU A 358 -13.09 -5.68 38.32
CA LEU A 358 -13.81 -5.57 37.05
C LEU A 358 -14.62 -6.85 36.79
N PRO A 359 -15.95 -6.75 36.55
CA PRO A 359 -16.84 -7.89 36.44
C PRO A 359 -16.84 -8.54 35.06
N PHE A 360 -15.67 -9.07 34.64
CA PHE A 360 -15.58 -9.86 33.40
C PHE A 360 -16.41 -11.12 33.47
N SER A 361 -16.98 -11.54 32.34
CA SER A 361 -17.61 -12.86 32.25
C SER A 361 -16.59 -13.98 32.42
N ALA A 362 -17.02 -15.14 32.92
CA ALA A 362 -16.15 -16.30 33.11
C ALA A 362 -15.57 -16.77 31.77
N GLU A 363 -16.39 -16.77 30.73
CA GLU A 363 -15.99 -17.14 29.37
C GLU A 363 -14.93 -16.18 28.80
N ALA A 364 -15.10 -14.85 29.01
CA ALA A 364 -14.12 -13.89 28.54
C ALA A 364 -12.78 -14.05 29.25
N ARG A 365 -12.76 -14.29 30.57
CA ARG A 365 -11.52 -14.55 31.32
C ARG A 365 -10.72 -15.72 30.73
N VAL A 366 -11.41 -16.84 30.43
CA VAL A 366 -10.78 -18.02 29.85
C VAL A 366 -10.22 -17.71 28.44
N ARG A 367 -11.00 -17.02 27.60
CA ARG A 367 -10.60 -16.68 26.24
C ARG A 367 -9.43 -15.67 26.23
N PHE A 368 -9.45 -14.68 27.11
CA PHE A 368 -8.33 -13.73 27.27
C PHE A 368 -7.05 -14.44 27.69
N ALA A 369 -7.13 -15.34 28.68
CA ALA A 369 -5.98 -16.11 29.11
C ALA A 369 -5.43 -17.00 27.99
N HIS A 370 -6.28 -17.65 27.21
CA HIS A 370 -5.84 -18.48 26.09
C HIS A 370 -5.14 -17.63 25.01
N LEU A 371 -5.72 -16.49 24.61
CA LEU A 371 -5.08 -15.61 23.62
C LEU A 371 -3.75 -15.07 24.16
N ALA A 372 -3.68 -14.69 25.44
CA ALA A 372 -2.46 -14.21 26.06
C ALA A 372 -1.33 -15.26 26.02
N VAL A 373 -1.65 -16.55 26.34
CA VAL A 373 -0.69 -17.67 26.20
C VAL A 373 -0.20 -17.77 24.76
N GLU A 374 -1.13 -17.79 23.82
CA GLU A 374 -0.83 -17.94 22.39
C GLU A 374 0.09 -16.80 21.87
N LEU A 375 -0.26 -15.55 22.16
CA LEU A 375 0.56 -14.41 21.78
C LEU A 375 1.95 -14.45 22.44
N ARG A 376 2.04 -14.85 23.70
CA ARG A 376 3.31 -14.99 24.42
C ARG A 376 4.20 -16.08 23.83
N GLU A 377 3.63 -17.19 23.40
CA GLU A 377 4.38 -18.25 22.71
C GLU A 377 4.86 -17.81 21.33
N LEU A 378 4.00 -17.16 20.55
CA LEU A 378 4.35 -16.66 19.24
C LEU A 378 5.42 -15.56 19.29
N ARG A 379 5.39 -14.67 20.29
CA ARG A 379 6.44 -13.64 20.48
C ARG A 379 7.84 -14.22 20.66
N ARG A 380 7.97 -15.43 21.18
CA ARG A 380 9.29 -16.10 21.33
C ARG A 380 9.90 -16.46 19.97
N SER A 381 9.10 -16.56 18.94
CA SER A 381 9.55 -16.90 17.59
C SER A 381 9.81 -15.69 16.68
N LEU A 382 9.67 -14.45 17.17
CA LEU A 382 9.89 -13.24 16.35
C LEU A 382 11.32 -13.07 15.83
N ALA A 383 12.28 -13.76 16.41
CA ALA A 383 13.67 -13.77 15.92
C ALA A 383 13.89 -14.81 14.80
N ASP A 384 12.95 -15.69 14.55
CA ASP A 384 13.04 -16.70 13.50
C ASP A 384 12.81 -16.06 12.10
N PRO A 385 13.16 -16.74 11.01
CA PRO A 385 12.87 -16.29 9.65
C PRO A 385 11.37 -16.01 9.45
N LEU A 386 11.04 -14.99 8.63
CA LEU A 386 9.68 -14.53 8.41
C LEU A 386 8.70 -15.67 8.08
N MET A 387 9.10 -16.58 7.19
CA MET A 387 8.24 -17.69 6.80
C MET A 387 7.94 -18.66 7.94
N ASP A 388 8.91 -18.89 8.83
CA ASP A 388 8.73 -19.75 10.00
C ASP A 388 7.74 -19.11 10.99
N VAL A 389 7.83 -17.79 11.18
CA VAL A 389 6.86 -17.04 12.00
C VAL A 389 5.46 -17.14 11.42
N LEU A 390 5.29 -16.89 10.10
CA LEU A 390 3.99 -16.98 9.43
C LEU A 390 3.38 -18.38 9.54
N HIS A 391 4.15 -19.43 9.32
CA HIS A 391 3.66 -20.80 9.48
C HIS A 391 3.27 -21.14 10.93
N ARG A 392 3.99 -20.63 11.92
CA ARG A 392 3.60 -20.79 13.34
C ARG A 392 2.31 -20.05 13.65
N VAL A 393 2.12 -18.85 13.12
CA VAL A 393 0.86 -18.11 13.29
C VAL A 393 -0.29 -18.88 12.64
N LEU A 394 -0.14 -19.40 11.44
CA LEU A 394 -1.14 -20.21 10.75
C LEU A 394 -1.50 -21.47 11.55
N THR A 395 -0.51 -22.15 12.11
CA THR A 395 -0.70 -23.32 12.94
C THR A 395 -1.44 -22.98 14.24
N ALA A 396 -1.03 -21.92 14.93
CA ALA A 396 -1.62 -21.47 16.19
C ALA A 396 -3.07 -20.99 15.99
N THR A 397 -3.33 -20.24 14.91
CA THR A 397 -4.70 -19.79 14.60
C THR A 397 -5.61 -20.90 14.11
N GLY A 398 -5.06 -21.99 13.59
CA GLY A 398 -5.81 -23.08 12.97
C GLY A 398 -6.49 -22.71 11.65
N LEU A 399 -6.11 -21.56 11.07
CA LEU A 399 -6.73 -21.03 9.85
C LEU A 399 -6.61 -21.99 8.66
N GLU A 400 -5.47 -22.61 8.49
CA GLU A 400 -5.24 -23.58 7.43
C GLU A 400 -6.15 -24.83 7.58
N VAL A 401 -6.34 -25.28 8.81
CA VAL A 401 -7.25 -26.42 9.11
C VAL A 401 -8.69 -26.02 8.81
N GLU A 402 -9.12 -24.83 9.24
CA GLU A 402 -10.47 -24.32 8.98
C GLU A 402 -10.76 -24.24 7.48
N LEU A 403 -9.84 -23.64 6.70
CA LEU A 403 -9.96 -23.54 5.25
C LEU A 403 -9.90 -24.90 4.55
N SER A 404 -9.18 -25.87 5.11
CA SER A 404 -9.06 -27.23 4.55
C SER A 404 -10.26 -28.11 4.87
N ALA A 405 -10.91 -27.89 6.01
CA ALA A 405 -12.06 -28.67 6.45
C ALA A 405 -13.36 -28.32 5.69
N SER A 406 -13.43 -27.15 5.04
CA SER A 406 -14.62 -26.72 4.31
C SER A 406 -14.68 -27.31 2.90
N PRO A 407 -15.74 -28.03 2.51
CA PRO A 407 -15.89 -28.60 1.18
C PRO A 407 -16.32 -27.58 0.11
N HIS A 408 -16.59 -26.33 0.48
CA HIS A 408 -17.09 -25.33 -0.43
C HIS A 408 -16.01 -24.79 -1.38
N ALA A 409 -16.39 -24.49 -2.62
CA ALA A 409 -15.50 -23.85 -3.60
C ALA A 409 -14.87 -22.54 -3.11
N LEU A 410 -15.57 -21.82 -2.22
CA LEU A 410 -15.07 -20.62 -1.57
C LEU A 410 -13.83 -20.90 -0.70
N ALA A 411 -13.82 -22.01 0.05
CA ALA A 411 -12.68 -22.36 0.89
C ALA A 411 -11.44 -22.73 0.05
N ALA A 412 -11.64 -23.38 -1.11
CA ALA A 412 -10.54 -23.66 -2.04
C ALA A 412 -9.90 -22.35 -2.54
N ARG A 413 -10.72 -21.37 -2.90
CA ARG A 413 -10.22 -20.03 -3.33
C ARG A 413 -9.52 -19.29 -2.20
N ARG A 414 -10.06 -19.31 -0.98
CA ARG A 414 -9.41 -18.68 0.17
C ARG A 414 -8.04 -19.31 0.47
N ARG A 415 -7.91 -20.63 0.29
CA ARG A 415 -6.61 -21.31 0.41
C ARG A 415 -5.62 -20.83 -0.67
N GLU A 416 -6.09 -20.69 -1.91
CA GLU A 416 -5.28 -20.16 -3.01
C GLU A 416 -4.83 -18.72 -2.71
N THR A 417 -5.73 -17.86 -2.23
CA THR A 417 -5.40 -16.50 -1.79
C THR A 417 -4.35 -16.48 -0.69
N LEU A 418 -4.51 -17.33 0.32
CA LEU A 418 -3.53 -17.46 1.40
C LEU A 418 -2.17 -17.97 0.88
N SER A 419 -2.18 -18.95 -0.03
CA SER A 419 -0.96 -19.43 -0.68
C SER A 419 -0.26 -18.31 -1.46
N ASN A 420 -1.00 -17.55 -2.27
CA ASN A 420 -0.45 -16.40 -3.01
C ASN A 420 0.15 -15.35 -2.08
N PHE A 421 -0.48 -15.08 -0.93
CA PHE A 421 0.08 -14.19 0.08
C PHE A 421 1.42 -14.72 0.62
N LEU A 422 1.48 -16.02 0.95
CA LEU A 422 2.70 -16.65 1.46
C LEU A 422 3.82 -16.65 0.40
N ASP A 423 3.51 -16.88 -0.87
CA ASP A 423 4.48 -16.81 -1.97
C ASP A 423 5.05 -15.41 -2.13
N VAL A 424 4.20 -14.37 -2.00
CA VAL A 424 4.67 -12.99 -1.97
C VAL A 424 5.55 -12.74 -0.76
N ALA A 425 5.15 -13.17 0.44
CA ALA A 425 5.94 -13.02 1.67
C ALA A 425 7.30 -13.72 1.54
N ALA A 426 7.35 -14.92 0.95
CA ALA A 426 8.58 -15.66 0.70
C ALA A 426 9.56 -14.92 -0.24
N SER A 427 9.05 -14.05 -1.12
CA SER A 427 9.90 -13.24 -2.00
C SER A 427 10.65 -12.12 -1.27
N PHE A 428 10.28 -11.81 -0.03
CA PHE A 428 10.92 -10.81 0.84
C PHE A 428 11.80 -11.43 1.92
N ALA A 429 11.74 -12.74 2.10
CA ALA A 429 12.52 -13.48 3.10
C ALA A 429 13.88 -13.89 2.53
#